data_e01e9aacd31202ee20d4ec81f7f3e0c3
#
_entry.id   e01e9aacd31202ee20d4ec81f7f3e0c3
#
_cell.length_a   1.000
_cell.length_b   1.000
_cell.length_c   1.000
_cell.angle_alpha   90.00
_cell.angle_beta   90.00
_cell.angle_gamma   90.00
#
_symmetry.space_group_name_H-M   'P 1'
#
loop_
_entity.id
_entity.type
_entity.pdbx_description
1 polymer ?
#
loop_
_entity_poly.entity_id
_entity_poly.type
_entity_poly.pdbx_seq_one_letter_code
_entity_poly.pdbx_strand_id
1 'polypeptide(L)'
;MNSKRLTVPLALVLALAITPSLAGCFGNPIEQIVEGATGGDVSLPGKSVPDDFPKADVPLIDGEVVFGLGVGNDDGKAWNVTIKVSGLDAADLSKSQLEGAGFSANEAGIGGTTDEGATLIYDNGTYNVLVVVTKDADNGFVANYTVAENKAG
;
A
#
# COMPACT_ATOMS: atom_id res chain seq x y z
N MET A 1 -9.72 39.19 68.07
CA MET A 1 -8.93 39.31 66.85
C MET A 1 -8.75 37.91 66.29
N ASN A 2 -9.49 37.57 65.25
CA ASN A 2 -9.60 36.20 64.76
C ASN A 2 -8.59 35.99 63.59
N SER A 3 -7.51 35.32 63.88
CA SER A 3 -6.62 34.78 62.85
C SER A 3 -7.24 33.55 62.23
N LYS A 4 -7.92 33.69 61.12
CA LYS A 4 -8.32 32.55 60.30
C LYS A 4 -7.09 31.94 59.64
N ARG A 5 -6.72 30.78 60.17
CA ARG A 5 -5.69 29.96 59.56
C ARG A 5 -6.23 29.41 58.24
N LEU A 6 -5.71 29.91 57.17
CA LEU A 6 -6.01 29.40 55.82
C LEU A 6 -5.19 28.12 55.64
N THR A 7 -5.85 26.99 55.83
CA THR A 7 -5.29 25.70 55.45
C THR A 7 -5.35 25.58 53.96
N VAL A 8 -4.23 25.71 53.33
CA VAL A 8 -4.03 25.42 51.92
C VAL A 8 -4.01 23.89 51.82
N PRO A 9 -4.92 23.27 51.11
CA PRO A 9 -4.79 21.83 50.80
C PRO A 9 -3.63 21.69 49.83
N LEU A 10 -2.62 20.94 50.24
CA LEU A 10 -1.54 20.49 49.42
C LEU A 10 -2.11 19.59 48.33
N ALA A 11 -2.49 20.19 47.20
CA ALA A 11 -2.86 19.46 46.01
C ALA A 11 -1.59 18.80 45.50
N LEU A 12 -1.51 17.51 45.79
CA LEU A 12 -0.49 16.63 45.22
C LEU A 12 -0.71 16.56 43.72
N VAL A 13 -0.03 17.41 42.98
CA VAL A 13 0.06 17.33 41.53
C VAL A 13 0.96 16.13 41.22
N LEU A 14 0.35 14.98 41.11
CA LEU A 14 0.97 13.80 40.53
C LEU A 14 1.03 14.04 39.01
N ALA A 15 2.05 14.76 38.60
CA ALA A 15 2.42 14.85 37.19
C ALA A 15 2.88 13.45 36.76
N LEU A 16 1.95 12.65 36.24
CA LEU A 16 2.30 11.49 35.44
C LEU A 16 3.04 12.00 34.20
N ALA A 17 4.35 12.06 34.31
CA ALA A 17 5.22 12.14 33.15
C ALA A 17 5.08 10.81 32.38
N ILE A 18 4.08 10.73 31.52
CA ILE A 18 4.02 9.71 30.47
C ILE A 18 5.05 10.17 29.44
N THR A 19 6.30 9.83 29.67
CA THR A 19 7.30 9.84 28.62
C THR A 19 6.97 8.69 27.70
N PRO A 20 6.55 8.92 26.45
CA PRO A 20 6.55 7.84 25.48
C PRO A 20 8.02 7.51 25.25
N SER A 21 8.45 6.42 25.83
CA SER A 21 9.72 5.80 25.49
C SER A 21 9.57 5.23 24.08
N LEU A 22 9.67 6.07 23.08
CA LEU A 22 9.95 5.70 21.68
C LEU A 22 11.44 5.37 21.58
N ALA A 23 11.92 4.53 22.47
CA ALA A 23 13.23 3.95 22.40
C ALA A 23 13.10 2.59 21.69
N GLY A 24 13.26 2.62 20.38
CA GLY A 24 13.99 1.59 19.67
C GLY A 24 13.50 0.16 19.79
N CYS A 25 12.50 -0.19 19.01
CA CYS A 25 12.52 -1.48 18.34
C CYS A 25 12.31 -1.18 16.87
N PHE A 26 13.40 -1.04 16.13
CA PHE A 26 13.44 -1.23 14.68
C PHE A 26 13.35 -2.72 14.40
N GLY A 27 12.32 -3.37 14.86
CA GLY A 27 11.76 -4.56 14.27
C GLY A 27 10.52 -4.08 13.54
N ASN A 28 10.40 -4.39 12.27
CA ASN A 28 9.31 -3.92 11.41
C ASN A 28 7.95 -4.09 12.08
N PRO A 29 7.31 -3.03 12.60
CA PRO A 29 5.99 -3.15 13.22
C PRO A 29 4.91 -3.60 12.23
N ILE A 30 5.21 -3.52 10.93
CA ILE A 30 4.34 -3.98 9.85
C ILE A 30 4.22 -5.50 9.84
N GLU A 31 5.28 -6.25 10.14
CA GLU A 31 5.24 -7.73 10.17
C GLU A 31 4.30 -8.24 11.26
N GLN A 32 4.34 -7.67 12.46
CA GLN A 32 3.51 -8.10 13.57
C GLN A 32 2.02 -7.72 13.40
N ILE A 33 1.75 -6.61 12.71
CA ILE A 33 0.36 -6.17 12.46
C ILE A 33 -0.29 -7.04 11.38
N VAL A 34 0.48 -7.49 10.40
CA VAL A 34 -0.05 -8.28 9.28
C VAL A 34 -0.29 -9.73 9.69
N GLU A 35 0.60 -10.36 10.45
CA GLU A 35 0.40 -11.72 10.95
C GLU A 35 -0.79 -11.84 11.93
N GLY A 36 -1.03 -10.80 12.73
CA GLY A 36 -2.12 -10.80 13.71
C GLY A 36 -3.50 -10.46 13.13
N ALA A 37 -3.57 -9.79 11.98
CA ALA A 37 -4.82 -9.25 11.47
C ALA A 37 -5.47 -10.10 10.38
N THR A 38 -4.71 -10.93 9.65
CA THR A 38 -5.21 -11.57 8.42
C THR A 38 -5.40 -13.07 8.53
N GLY A 39 -4.75 -13.76 9.46
CA GLY A 39 -4.83 -15.23 9.58
C GLY A 39 -4.49 -15.97 8.26
N GLY A 40 -3.87 -15.28 7.30
CA GLY A 40 -3.62 -15.75 5.94
C GLY A 40 -2.15 -15.67 5.54
N ASP A 41 -1.84 -16.18 4.36
CA ASP A 41 -0.51 -16.11 3.78
C ASP A 41 -0.12 -14.67 3.47
N VAL A 42 0.96 -14.20 4.06
CA VAL A 42 1.55 -12.89 3.79
C VAL A 42 2.94 -13.09 3.21
N SER A 43 3.13 -12.67 1.96
CA SER A 43 4.46 -12.53 1.40
C SER A 43 5.10 -11.28 2.00
N LEU A 44 6.20 -11.44 2.72
CA LEU A 44 6.89 -10.33 3.36
C LEU A 44 7.23 -9.22 2.36
N PRO A 45 7.06 -7.94 2.73
CA PRO A 45 7.39 -6.83 1.86
C PRO A 45 8.87 -6.87 1.48
N GLY A 46 9.14 -6.77 0.19
CA GLY A 46 10.47 -6.87 -0.37
C GLY A 46 10.64 -6.02 -1.63
N LYS A 47 11.86 -6.05 -2.18
CA LYS A 47 12.21 -5.43 -3.46
C LYS A 47 12.11 -6.44 -4.62
N SER A 48 11.10 -7.27 -4.58
CA SER A 48 10.81 -8.26 -5.62
C SER A 48 9.31 -8.41 -5.80
N VAL A 49 8.91 -8.90 -6.95
CA VAL A 49 7.52 -9.31 -7.16
C VAL A 49 7.26 -10.52 -6.28
N PRO A 50 6.15 -10.54 -5.49
CA PRO A 50 5.78 -11.69 -4.68
C PRO A 50 5.76 -12.99 -5.50
N ASP A 51 6.18 -14.09 -4.89
CA ASP A 51 6.31 -15.38 -5.59
C ASP A 51 4.98 -15.92 -6.10
N ASP A 52 3.90 -15.62 -5.38
CA ASP A 52 2.53 -16.00 -5.69
C ASP A 52 1.77 -14.97 -6.56
N PHE A 53 2.44 -13.92 -7.03
CA PHE A 53 1.86 -12.95 -7.95
C PHE A 53 1.48 -13.63 -9.29
N PRO A 54 0.29 -13.39 -9.84
CA PRO A 54 -0.18 -14.04 -11.07
C PRO A 54 0.46 -13.46 -12.34
N LYS A 55 1.78 -13.64 -12.51
CA LYS A 55 2.58 -13.08 -13.63
C LYS A 55 2.12 -13.53 -15.02
N ALA A 56 1.45 -14.69 -15.10
CA ALA A 56 0.95 -15.21 -16.37
C ALA A 56 -0.31 -14.49 -16.85
N ASP A 57 -1.09 -13.97 -15.90
CA ASP A 57 -2.39 -13.36 -16.17
C ASP A 57 -2.32 -11.83 -16.11
N VAL A 58 -1.49 -11.29 -15.21
CA VAL A 58 -1.35 -9.85 -14.97
C VAL A 58 0.05 -9.40 -15.39
N PRO A 59 0.20 -8.79 -16.57
CA PRO A 59 1.49 -8.29 -17.00
C PRO A 59 1.93 -7.07 -16.17
N LEU A 60 3.20 -7.03 -15.85
CA LEU A 60 3.86 -5.88 -15.23
C LEU A 60 4.83 -5.25 -16.25
N ILE A 61 4.95 -3.94 -16.23
CA ILE A 61 5.97 -3.27 -17.05
C ILE A 61 7.37 -3.60 -16.55
N ASP A 62 8.34 -3.52 -17.46
CA ASP A 62 9.74 -3.71 -17.11
C ASP A 62 10.27 -2.58 -16.24
N GLY A 63 11.08 -2.92 -15.24
CA GLY A 63 11.73 -1.97 -14.37
C GLY A 63 12.24 -2.58 -13.08
N GLU A 64 12.91 -1.77 -12.29
CA GLU A 64 13.39 -2.18 -10.96
C GLU A 64 12.21 -2.20 -9.98
N VAL A 65 11.95 -3.35 -9.36
CA VAL A 65 10.95 -3.45 -8.30
C VAL A 65 11.51 -2.81 -7.02
N VAL A 66 10.88 -1.76 -6.57
CA VAL A 66 11.26 -1.05 -5.35
C VAL A 66 10.45 -1.49 -4.14
N PHE A 67 9.27 -2.07 -4.39
CA PHE A 67 8.42 -2.64 -3.36
C PHE A 67 7.53 -3.74 -3.93
N GLY A 68 7.34 -4.83 -3.18
CA GLY A 68 6.42 -5.91 -3.47
C GLY A 68 5.83 -6.49 -2.19
N LEU A 69 4.53 -6.69 -2.16
CA LEU A 69 3.78 -7.28 -1.05
C LEU A 69 2.64 -8.11 -1.61
N GLY A 70 2.44 -9.32 -1.08
CA GLY A 70 1.26 -10.14 -1.29
C GLY A 70 0.55 -10.40 0.03
N VAL A 71 -0.77 -10.33 0.03
CA VAL A 71 -1.62 -10.69 1.16
C VAL A 71 -2.77 -11.54 0.66
N GLY A 72 -3.13 -12.58 1.41
CA GLY A 72 -4.23 -13.44 1.02
C GLY A 72 -4.83 -14.19 2.21
N ASN A 73 -6.07 -14.58 2.05
CA ASN A 73 -6.80 -15.46 2.95
C ASN A 73 -7.80 -16.29 2.13
N ASP A 74 -8.66 -17.04 2.79
CA ASP A 74 -9.72 -17.85 2.17
C ASP A 74 -10.73 -17.03 1.34
N ASP A 75 -10.75 -15.71 1.51
CA ASP A 75 -11.63 -14.78 0.80
C ASP A 75 -11.04 -14.23 -0.50
N GLY A 76 -9.76 -14.42 -0.76
CA GLY A 76 -9.05 -13.97 -1.96
C GLY A 76 -7.67 -13.38 -1.66
N LYS A 77 -6.94 -13.11 -2.72
CA LYS A 77 -5.59 -12.56 -2.66
C LYS A 77 -5.52 -11.15 -3.24
N ALA A 78 -4.58 -10.37 -2.73
CA ALA A 78 -4.23 -9.06 -3.26
C ALA A 78 -2.72 -8.85 -3.21
N TRP A 79 -2.22 -8.11 -4.18
CA TRP A 79 -0.80 -7.80 -4.29
C TRP A 79 -0.60 -6.32 -4.56
N ASN A 80 0.50 -5.80 -4.06
CA ASN A 80 0.96 -4.47 -4.39
C ASN A 80 2.41 -4.54 -4.86
N VAL A 81 2.68 -4.02 -6.05
CA VAL A 81 4.02 -4.00 -6.66
C VAL A 81 4.30 -2.60 -7.15
N THR A 82 5.41 -2.03 -6.70
CA THR A 82 5.90 -0.72 -7.17
C THR A 82 7.17 -0.92 -7.98
N ILE A 83 7.16 -0.40 -9.20
CA ILE A 83 8.22 -0.54 -10.19
C ILE A 83 8.73 0.86 -10.57
N LYS A 84 10.04 1.05 -10.54
CA LYS A 84 10.67 2.27 -11.02
C LYS A 84 10.59 2.33 -12.54
N VAL A 85 10.17 3.48 -13.07
CA VAL A 85 9.95 3.71 -14.50
C VAL A 85 10.62 5.00 -14.98
N SER A 86 10.66 5.21 -16.29
CA SER A 86 11.33 6.35 -16.88
C SER A 86 10.50 7.64 -16.84
N GLY A 87 9.18 7.52 -16.87
CA GLY A 87 8.28 8.67 -16.94
C GLY A 87 6.82 8.26 -16.96
N LEU A 88 5.94 9.21 -17.25
CA LEU A 88 4.49 9.01 -17.30
C LEU A 88 4.03 8.15 -18.49
N ASP A 89 4.85 8.00 -19.52
CA ASP A 89 4.64 7.10 -20.67
C ASP A 89 4.50 5.62 -20.24
N ALA A 90 4.97 5.27 -19.04
CA ALA A 90 4.72 3.98 -18.42
C ALA A 90 3.23 3.68 -18.27
N ALA A 91 2.36 4.68 -18.17
CA ALA A 91 0.92 4.49 -18.13
C ALA A 91 0.38 3.92 -19.45
N ASP A 92 0.83 4.45 -20.58
CA ASP A 92 0.41 3.96 -21.90
C ASP A 92 0.93 2.55 -22.16
N LEU A 93 2.14 2.24 -21.71
CA LEU A 93 2.70 0.88 -21.77
C LEU A 93 1.90 -0.09 -20.92
N SER A 94 1.59 0.27 -19.65
CA SER A 94 0.77 -0.55 -18.76
C SER A 94 -0.61 -0.82 -19.35
N LYS A 95 -1.25 0.23 -19.87
CA LYS A 95 -2.53 0.13 -20.58
C LYS A 95 -2.46 -0.89 -21.72
N SER A 96 -1.48 -0.73 -22.61
CA SER A 96 -1.32 -1.59 -23.79
C SER A 96 -1.09 -3.06 -23.40
N GLN A 97 -0.30 -3.31 -22.37
CA GLN A 97 -0.05 -4.67 -21.86
C GLN A 97 -1.28 -5.29 -21.22
N LEU A 98 -2.02 -4.53 -20.40
CA LEU A 98 -3.24 -5.01 -19.75
C LEU A 98 -4.33 -5.32 -20.79
N GLU A 99 -4.55 -4.44 -21.77
CA GLU A 99 -5.50 -4.67 -22.87
C GLU A 99 -5.10 -5.90 -23.71
N GLY A 100 -3.79 -6.05 -23.98
CA GLY A 100 -3.25 -7.23 -24.67
C GLY A 100 -3.42 -8.53 -23.89
N ALA A 101 -3.51 -8.47 -22.56
CA ALA A 101 -3.79 -9.61 -21.69
C ALA A 101 -5.29 -9.83 -21.42
N GLY A 102 -6.17 -9.11 -22.12
CA GLY A 102 -7.62 -9.31 -22.04
C GLY A 102 -8.32 -8.51 -20.94
N PHE A 103 -7.63 -7.55 -20.35
CA PHE A 103 -8.26 -6.62 -19.42
C PHE A 103 -9.03 -5.54 -20.17
N SER A 104 -10.13 -5.09 -19.59
CA SER A 104 -10.93 -3.98 -20.08
C SER A 104 -10.89 -2.83 -19.08
N ALA A 105 -10.86 -1.61 -19.57
CA ALA A 105 -10.94 -0.43 -18.71
C ALA A 105 -12.27 -0.43 -17.96
N ASN A 106 -12.23 -0.21 -16.66
CA ASN A 106 -13.42 -0.06 -15.86
C ASN A 106 -13.99 1.35 -16.06
N GLU A 107 -15.13 1.45 -16.76
CA GLU A 107 -15.78 2.73 -17.07
C GLU A 107 -16.29 3.49 -15.83
N ALA A 108 -16.50 2.80 -14.72
CA ALA A 108 -16.81 3.42 -13.43
C ALA A 108 -15.56 3.99 -12.74
N GLY A 109 -14.38 3.69 -13.31
CA GLY A 109 -13.11 4.04 -12.73
C GLY A 109 -12.75 5.51 -12.95
N ILE A 110 -12.23 6.10 -11.91
CA ILE A 110 -11.56 7.39 -11.90
C ILE A 110 -10.20 7.17 -12.58
N GLY A 111 -10.21 6.93 -13.89
CA GLY A 111 -8.99 6.88 -14.68
C GLY A 111 -8.72 8.26 -15.26
N GLY A 112 -7.53 8.76 -15.12
CA GLY A 112 -7.15 10.06 -15.69
C GLY A 112 -5.66 10.18 -15.80
N THR A 113 -5.23 10.93 -16.81
CA THR A 113 -3.81 11.33 -16.96
C THR A 113 -3.73 12.82 -16.76
N THR A 114 -2.80 13.24 -15.92
CA THR A 114 -2.43 14.64 -15.70
C THR A 114 -0.93 14.80 -15.93
N ASP A 115 -0.43 16.04 -15.89
CA ASP A 115 1.01 16.28 -15.95
C ASP A 115 1.79 15.75 -14.74
N GLU A 116 1.09 15.37 -13.65
CA GLU A 116 1.68 14.92 -12.40
C GLU A 116 1.57 13.39 -12.21
N GLY A 117 0.67 12.72 -12.92
CA GLY A 117 0.44 11.30 -12.80
C GLY A 117 -0.68 10.75 -13.66
N ALA A 118 -0.77 9.44 -13.70
CA ALA A 118 -1.83 8.71 -14.38
C ALA A 118 -2.40 7.63 -13.48
N THR A 119 -3.69 7.41 -13.56
CA THR A 119 -4.39 6.33 -12.86
C THR A 119 -5.16 5.51 -13.88
N LEU A 120 -4.98 4.20 -13.85
CA LEU A 120 -5.64 3.24 -14.73
C LEU A 120 -6.36 2.21 -13.85
N ILE A 121 -7.60 1.88 -14.21
CA ILE A 121 -8.37 0.83 -13.54
C ILE A 121 -8.86 -0.15 -14.59
N TYR A 122 -8.49 -1.40 -14.42
CA TYR A 122 -8.76 -2.49 -15.35
C TYR A 122 -9.33 -3.71 -14.66
N ASP A 123 -10.11 -4.50 -15.38
CA ASP A 123 -10.73 -5.74 -14.91
C ASP A 123 -10.79 -6.76 -16.05
N ASN A 124 -10.58 -8.04 -15.72
CA ASN A 124 -10.75 -9.16 -16.68
C ASN A 124 -11.72 -10.24 -16.17
N GLY A 125 -12.50 -9.93 -15.13
CA GLY A 125 -13.41 -10.89 -14.48
C GLY A 125 -12.75 -11.73 -13.40
N THR A 126 -11.44 -11.96 -13.48
CA THR A 126 -10.66 -12.72 -12.47
C THR A 126 -9.88 -11.77 -11.56
N TYR A 127 -9.31 -10.73 -12.12
CA TYR A 127 -8.50 -9.75 -11.40
C TYR A 127 -8.97 -8.32 -11.67
N ASN A 128 -8.98 -7.51 -10.61
CA ASN A 128 -9.01 -6.06 -10.68
C ASN A 128 -7.58 -5.53 -10.58
N VAL A 129 -7.22 -4.60 -11.44
CA VAL A 129 -5.90 -3.98 -11.48
C VAL A 129 -6.03 -2.47 -11.44
N LEU A 130 -5.44 -1.86 -10.43
CA LEU A 130 -5.24 -0.42 -10.34
C LEU A 130 -3.76 -0.13 -10.59
N VAL A 131 -3.46 0.71 -11.58
CA VAL A 131 -2.11 1.20 -11.84
C VAL A 131 -2.08 2.71 -11.59
N VAL A 132 -1.15 3.14 -10.75
CA VAL A 132 -0.88 4.57 -10.52
C VAL A 132 0.55 4.86 -10.94
N VAL A 133 0.73 5.68 -11.95
CA VAL A 133 2.04 6.18 -12.37
C VAL A 133 2.19 7.60 -11.85
N THR A 134 3.21 7.84 -11.05
CA THR A 134 3.43 9.14 -10.42
C THR A 134 4.90 9.39 -10.15
N LYS A 135 5.22 10.63 -9.83
CA LYS A 135 6.57 11.01 -9.41
C LYS A 135 6.72 10.73 -7.91
N ASP A 136 7.74 9.95 -7.58
CA ASP A 136 8.16 9.64 -6.22
C ASP A 136 9.40 10.46 -5.85
N ALA A 137 9.52 10.87 -4.59
CA ALA A 137 10.60 11.76 -4.15
C ALA A 137 11.98 11.08 -4.21
N ASP A 138 12.05 9.78 -3.94
CA ASP A 138 13.30 9.02 -3.80
C ASP A 138 13.66 8.23 -5.07
N ASN A 139 12.62 7.78 -5.82
CA ASN A 139 12.79 6.85 -6.94
C ASN A 139 12.59 7.50 -8.32
N GLY A 140 12.19 8.77 -8.37
CA GLY A 140 11.83 9.45 -9.62
C GLY A 140 10.40 9.09 -10.03
N PHE A 141 10.20 8.50 -11.20
CA PHE A 141 8.87 7.99 -11.56
C PHE A 141 8.70 6.54 -11.15
N VAL A 142 7.51 6.21 -10.65
CA VAL A 142 7.13 4.86 -10.27
C VAL A 142 5.75 4.51 -10.83
N ALA A 143 5.57 3.24 -11.15
CA ALA A 143 4.27 2.64 -11.43
C ALA A 143 3.91 1.70 -10.27
N ASN A 144 2.85 1.99 -9.56
CA ASN A 144 2.33 1.16 -8.51
C ASN A 144 1.14 0.35 -9.03
N TYR A 145 1.27 -0.97 -8.97
CA TYR A 145 0.22 -1.93 -9.30
C TYR A 145 -0.42 -2.43 -8.02
N THR A 146 -1.72 -2.26 -7.90
CA THR A 146 -2.53 -2.95 -6.90
C THR A 146 -3.43 -3.93 -7.63
N VAL A 147 -3.23 -5.22 -7.37
CA VAL A 147 -3.95 -6.31 -8.00
C VAL A 147 -4.76 -7.04 -6.95
N ALA A 148 -6.01 -7.33 -7.23
CA ALA A 148 -6.88 -8.09 -6.34
C ALA A 148 -7.65 -9.15 -7.13
N GLU A 149 -7.78 -10.34 -6.57
CA GLU A 149 -8.68 -11.36 -7.10
C GLU A 149 -10.14 -10.91 -6.94
N ASN A 150 -10.92 -11.07 -8.01
CA ASN A 150 -12.36 -10.91 -7.93
C ASN A 150 -12.95 -12.07 -7.13
N LYS A 151 -13.80 -11.79 -6.15
CA LYS A 151 -14.56 -12.84 -5.48
C LYS A 151 -15.44 -13.54 -6.51
N ALA A 152 -15.30 -14.85 -6.59
CA ALA A 152 -16.28 -15.67 -7.28
C ALA A 152 -17.64 -15.51 -6.56
N GLY A 153 -18.61 -14.93 -7.25
CA GLY A 153 -19.97 -14.73 -6.76
C GLY A 153 -20.73 -16.06 -6.61
#